data_063056d6c05395293a0f0bf29835d235
#
_entry.id   063056d6c05395293a0f0bf29835d235
#
_cell.length_a   1.000
_cell.length_b   1.000
_cell.length_c   1.000
_cell.angle_alpha   90.00
_cell.angle_beta   90.00
_cell.angle_gamma   90.00
#
_symmetry.space_group_name_H-M   'P 1'
#
loop_
_entity.id
_entity.type
_entity.pdbx_description
1 polymer ?
#
loop_
_entity_poly.entity_id
_entity_poly.type
_entity_poly.pdbx_seq_one_letter_code
_entity_poly.pdbx_strand_id
1 'polypeptide(L)'
;MKKKKIDVGKANIQVLGVLVLLVFLAACIEIPEKEETVKEETAPPPDYSIYEEEYQRVMNEIEKSFLEGEKDGEIAVLRIYGILDVEDVLPITKKLREIEEGDAEGVILWIDSPGGSVAAVTQITYEILRFKEKKPIVAYIGGYGASGAYYISSVCNKIIARDDADVGSIGVIYVHVDASEYYRQYGFEFDIIKTGEHKDAGADWRSLTDEEREWIKNSVYDAFYRFVFTVAKGRNLSYDYVINYADGLTWSGKEALNAKLIDAVGNFDTAIDEIKNLTGLSNPELVFIEEESSETSEGWDALRYQLSSSLIIDN
;
A
#
# COMPACT_ATOMS: atom_id res chain seq x y z
N MET A 1 -25.98 8.36 2.58
CA MET A 1 -24.87 8.18 3.54
C MET A 1 -25.36 8.45 4.96
N LYS A 2 -25.26 7.50 5.89
CA LYS A 2 -25.50 7.77 7.31
C LYS A 2 -24.18 8.19 7.92
N LYS A 3 -24.01 9.50 8.19
CA LYS A 3 -22.87 10.02 8.96
C LYS A 3 -22.98 9.47 10.39
N LYS A 4 -22.10 8.59 10.78
CA LYS A 4 -21.97 8.15 12.17
C LYS A 4 -20.90 9.03 12.81
N LYS A 5 -21.35 10.05 13.58
CA LYS A 5 -20.45 10.77 14.47
C LYS A 5 -19.94 9.78 15.50
N ILE A 6 -18.64 9.57 15.51
CA ILE A 6 -17.99 8.82 16.59
C ILE A 6 -17.84 9.81 17.74
N ASP A 7 -18.67 9.62 18.77
CA ASP A 7 -18.50 10.27 20.05
C ASP A 7 -17.30 9.61 20.75
N VAL A 8 -16.14 10.25 20.70
CA VAL A 8 -14.88 9.76 21.27
C VAL A 8 -14.86 9.92 22.81
N GLY A 9 -16.02 10.12 23.42
CA GLY A 9 -16.22 10.09 24.85
C GLY A 9 -16.08 8.65 25.40
N LYS A 10 -14.88 8.26 25.85
CA LYS A 10 -14.55 7.04 26.59
C LYS A 10 -14.27 5.80 25.74
N ALA A 11 -13.31 5.85 24.82
CA ALA A 11 -12.64 4.66 24.33
C ALA A 11 -11.81 4.06 25.46
N ASN A 12 -12.15 2.85 25.83
CA ASN A 12 -11.63 2.13 26.99
C ASN A 12 -10.11 1.91 26.85
N ILE A 13 -9.31 2.62 27.63
CA ILE A 13 -7.85 2.46 27.80
C ILE A 13 -7.44 0.99 28.07
N GLN A 14 -8.39 0.15 28.52
CA GLN A 14 -8.17 -1.27 28.76
C GLN A 14 -7.96 -2.11 27.47
N VAL A 15 -8.50 -1.69 26.30
CA VAL A 15 -8.33 -2.45 25.04
C VAL A 15 -6.95 -2.23 24.44
N LEU A 16 -6.39 -1.02 24.59
CA LEU A 16 -5.03 -0.72 24.12
C LEU A 16 -3.97 -1.45 24.94
N GLY A 17 -4.19 -1.56 26.26
CA GLY A 17 -3.31 -2.31 27.17
C GLY A 17 -3.24 -3.80 26.87
N VAL A 18 -4.32 -4.41 26.40
CA VAL A 18 -4.37 -5.85 26.05
C VAL A 18 -3.65 -6.13 24.74
N LEU A 19 -3.70 -5.22 23.76
CA LEU A 19 -2.98 -5.41 22.50
C LEU A 19 -1.46 -5.30 22.66
N VAL A 20 -0.98 -4.38 23.50
CA VAL A 20 0.44 -4.24 23.83
C VAL A 20 0.93 -5.46 24.62
N LEU A 21 0.13 -6.02 25.51
CA LEU A 21 0.49 -7.22 26.30
C LEU A 21 0.58 -8.48 25.43
N LEU A 22 -0.24 -8.60 24.38
CA LEU A 22 -0.21 -9.75 23.46
C LEU A 22 1.03 -9.75 22.54
N VAL A 23 1.57 -8.59 22.21
CA VAL A 23 2.82 -8.48 21.43
C VAL A 23 4.03 -8.90 22.29
N PHE A 24 4.01 -8.64 23.59
CA PHE A 24 5.08 -9.08 24.52
C PHE A 24 5.01 -10.57 24.89
N LEU A 25 3.81 -11.19 24.85
CA LEU A 25 3.66 -12.62 25.16
C LEU A 25 4.02 -13.55 23.99
N ALA A 26 4.02 -13.06 22.76
CA ALA A 26 4.46 -13.83 21.58
C ALA A 26 5.98 -14.02 21.48
N ALA A 27 6.77 -13.31 22.29
CA ALA A 27 8.24 -13.39 22.32
C ALA A 27 8.81 -14.51 23.20
N CYS A 28 7.96 -15.31 23.87
CA CYS A 28 8.41 -16.42 24.72
C CYS A 28 8.10 -17.78 24.09
N ILE A 29 8.62 -18.03 22.86
CA ILE A 29 8.71 -19.39 22.32
C ILE A 29 10.15 -19.83 22.53
N GLU A 30 10.38 -20.79 23.45
CA GLU A 30 11.67 -21.43 23.66
C GLU A 30 12.08 -22.20 22.40
N ILE A 31 13.16 -21.75 21.77
CA ILE A 31 13.86 -22.50 20.72
C ILE A 31 14.89 -23.39 21.43
N PRO A 32 14.98 -24.70 21.14
CA PRO A 32 15.94 -25.57 21.81
C PRO A 32 17.39 -25.16 21.49
N GLU A 33 18.17 -25.03 22.55
CA GLU A 33 19.60 -24.70 22.54
C GLU A 33 20.40 -25.70 21.68
N LYS A 34 21.09 -25.17 20.67
CA LYS A 34 22.29 -25.80 20.13
C LYS A 34 23.49 -25.08 20.73
N GLU A 35 24.18 -25.74 21.65
CA GLU A 35 25.46 -25.28 22.19
C GLU A 35 26.51 -25.16 21.07
N GLU A 36 26.80 -23.95 20.64
CA GLU A 36 28.09 -23.57 20.10
C GLU A 36 28.53 -22.27 20.78
N THR A 37 29.53 -22.41 21.66
CA THR A 37 30.11 -21.30 22.42
C THR A 37 30.92 -20.40 21.48
N VAL A 38 30.26 -19.44 20.83
CA VAL A 38 30.92 -18.25 20.32
C VAL A 38 30.76 -17.17 21.39
N LYS A 39 31.87 -16.72 21.98
CA LYS A 39 31.86 -15.53 22.81
C LYS A 39 31.62 -14.32 21.92
N GLU A 40 30.36 -14.00 21.69
CA GLU A 40 29.96 -12.70 21.14
C GLU A 40 30.20 -11.63 22.21
N GLU A 41 31.09 -10.69 21.92
CA GLU A 41 31.23 -9.45 22.64
C GLU A 41 29.94 -8.67 22.41
N THR A 42 28.97 -8.80 23.34
CA THR A 42 27.68 -8.13 23.22
C THR A 42 27.91 -6.64 23.30
N ALA A 43 27.60 -5.93 22.23
CA ALA A 43 27.49 -4.48 22.23
C ALA A 43 26.58 -4.05 23.42
N PRO A 44 26.90 -2.96 24.10
CA PRO A 44 26.01 -2.45 25.14
C PRO A 44 24.61 -2.25 24.60
N PRO A 45 23.54 -2.51 25.37
CA PRO A 45 22.19 -2.32 24.91
C PRO A 45 22.02 -0.88 24.39
N PRO A 46 21.27 -0.67 23.31
CA PRO A 46 21.01 0.66 22.78
C PRO A 46 20.42 1.55 23.87
N ASP A 47 20.78 2.82 23.86
CA ASP A 47 20.15 3.81 24.73
C ASP A 47 18.72 4.05 24.22
N TYR A 48 17.74 3.52 24.94
CA TYR A 48 16.32 3.64 24.61
C TYR A 48 15.71 4.99 25.03
N SER A 49 16.48 5.87 25.70
CA SER A 49 15.97 7.18 26.15
C SER A 49 15.49 8.05 25.01
N ILE A 50 16.13 7.93 23.84
CA ILE A 50 15.74 8.64 22.61
C ILE A 50 14.33 8.23 22.17
N TYR A 51 14.00 6.95 22.27
CA TYR A 51 12.66 6.43 21.88
C TYR A 51 11.58 6.87 22.88
N GLU A 52 11.93 6.96 24.18
CA GLU A 52 11.00 7.45 25.20
C GLU A 52 10.68 8.93 24.99
N GLU A 53 11.67 9.76 24.69
CA GLU A 53 11.47 11.18 24.39
C GLU A 53 10.62 11.37 23.12
N GLU A 54 10.85 10.57 22.09
CA GLU A 54 10.07 10.59 20.86
C GLU A 54 8.62 10.14 21.10
N TYR A 55 8.43 9.07 21.89
CA TYR A 55 7.11 8.60 22.29
C TYR A 55 6.31 9.66 23.05
N GLN A 56 6.94 10.31 24.06
CA GLN A 56 6.29 11.38 24.81
C GLN A 56 5.96 12.59 23.95
N ARG A 57 6.82 12.93 22.99
CA ARG A 57 6.54 13.98 22.02
C ARG A 57 5.31 13.66 21.18
N VAL A 58 5.24 12.45 20.62
CA VAL A 58 4.09 11.98 19.84
C VAL A 58 2.81 11.97 20.68
N MET A 59 2.87 11.50 21.93
CA MET A 59 1.69 11.50 22.81
C MET A 59 1.21 12.92 23.13
N ASN A 60 2.13 13.86 23.38
CA ASN A 60 1.79 15.26 23.63
C ASN A 60 1.21 15.94 22.37
N GLU A 61 1.69 15.60 21.18
CA GLU A 61 1.13 16.09 19.91
C GLU A 61 -0.28 15.54 19.67
N ILE A 62 -0.50 14.26 19.99
CA ILE A 62 -1.83 13.62 19.91
C ILE A 62 -2.80 14.31 20.90
N GLU A 63 -2.41 14.53 22.16
CA GLU A 63 -3.24 15.27 23.13
C GLU A 63 -3.54 16.69 22.66
N LYS A 64 -2.57 17.38 22.09
CA LYS A 64 -2.73 18.74 21.58
C LYS A 64 -3.65 18.79 20.35
N SER A 65 -3.70 17.76 19.53
CA SER A 65 -4.59 17.66 18.38
C SER A 65 -6.07 17.49 18.77
N PHE A 66 -6.34 17.03 20.00
CA PHE A 66 -7.68 16.94 20.57
C PHE A 66 -8.16 18.23 21.26
N LEU A 67 -7.30 19.24 21.39
CA LEU A 67 -7.63 20.52 22.02
C LEU A 67 -8.21 21.50 20.98
N GLU A 68 -9.52 21.55 20.97
CA GLU A 68 -10.48 22.63 20.73
C GLU A 68 -10.09 23.81 19.82
N GLY A 69 -10.83 23.90 18.72
CA GLY A 69 -11.06 25.06 17.89
C GLY A 69 -12.29 24.81 17.02
N GLU A 70 -13.01 25.86 16.66
CA GLU A 70 -14.08 25.75 15.66
C GLU A 70 -13.48 25.20 14.36
N LYS A 71 -14.13 24.16 13.80
CA LYS A 71 -13.65 23.53 12.54
C LYS A 71 -14.03 24.42 11.37
N ASP A 72 -13.07 24.66 10.48
CA ASP A 72 -13.20 25.57 9.34
C ASP A 72 -13.43 24.85 8.00
N GLY A 73 -13.57 23.52 8.02
CA GLY A 73 -13.87 22.68 6.86
C GLY A 73 -13.60 21.20 7.13
N GLU A 74 -13.70 20.37 6.10
CA GLU A 74 -13.48 18.93 6.20
C GLU A 74 -12.35 18.49 5.25
N ILE A 75 -11.49 17.57 5.70
CA ILE A 75 -10.55 16.84 4.88
C ILE A 75 -10.86 15.35 4.97
N ALA A 76 -11.09 14.71 3.84
CA ALA A 76 -11.29 13.27 3.78
C ALA A 76 -9.96 12.53 3.92
N VAL A 77 -10.00 11.40 4.62
CA VAL A 77 -8.86 10.45 4.68
C VAL A 77 -9.31 9.13 4.09
N LEU A 78 -8.73 8.75 2.97
CA LEU A 78 -9.01 7.50 2.27
C LEU A 78 -7.81 6.56 2.36
N ARG A 79 -8.02 5.37 2.93
CA ARG A 79 -6.97 4.35 3.06
C ARG A 79 -6.82 3.55 1.77
N ILE A 80 -5.55 3.32 1.38
CA ILE A 80 -5.14 2.48 0.24
C ILE A 80 -4.16 1.44 0.80
N TYR A 81 -4.67 0.29 1.18
CA TYR A 81 -3.92 -0.74 1.87
C TYR A 81 -3.89 -2.05 1.08
N GLY A 82 -2.82 -2.83 1.31
CA GLY A 82 -2.69 -4.16 0.73
C GLY A 82 -2.40 -4.17 -0.77
N ILE A 83 -2.58 -5.33 -1.38
CA ILE A 83 -2.35 -5.52 -2.83
C ILE A 83 -3.52 -4.94 -3.60
N LEU A 84 -3.24 -4.08 -4.58
CA LEU A 84 -4.26 -3.45 -5.40
C LEU A 84 -4.64 -4.34 -6.59
N ASP A 85 -5.88 -4.81 -6.62
CA ASP A 85 -6.39 -5.59 -7.75
C ASP A 85 -7.67 -4.98 -8.32
N VAL A 86 -8.21 -5.61 -9.35
CA VAL A 86 -9.39 -5.11 -10.09
C VAL A 86 -10.62 -4.96 -9.18
N GLU A 87 -10.69 -5.72 -8.11
CA GLU A 87 -11.75 -5.63 -7.09
C GLU A 87 -11.74 -4.30 -6.33
N ASP A 88 -10.55 -3.68 -6.16
CA ASP A 88 -10.38 -2.43 -5.43
C ASP A 88 -10.73 -1.19 -6.27
N VAL A 89 -10.75 -1.33 -7.59
CA VAL A 89 -10.96 -0.19 -8.51
C VAL A 89 -12.29 0.50 -8.24
N LEU A 90 -13.38 -0.26 -8.23
CA LEU A 90 -14.71 0.32 -8.08
C LEU A 90 -14.95 0.93 -6.69
N PRO A 91 -14.59 0.28 -5.57
CA PRO A 91 -14.67 0.89 -4.25
C PRO A 91 -13.89 2.19 -4.13
N ILE A 92 -12.62 2.20 -4.57
CA ILE A 92 -11.76 3.39 -4.47
C ILE A 92 -12.29 4.53 -5.36
N THR A 93 -12.67 4.24 -6.60
CA THR A 93 -13.16 5.25 -7.52
C THR A 93 -14.50 5.82 -7.07
N LYS A 94 -15.41 4.99 -6.52
CA LYS A 94 -16.68 5.44 -5.95
C LYS A 94 -16.46 6.38 -4.77
N LYS A 95 -15.56 6.02 -3.85
CA LYS A 95 -15.21 6.86 -2.69
C LYS A 95 -14.60 8.20 -3.12
N LEU A 96 -13.69 8.22 -4.08
CA LEU A 96 -13.13 9.47 -4.60
C LEU A 96 -14.21 10.37 -5.19
N ARG A 97 -15.18 9.81 -5.91
CA ARG A 97 -16.31 10.59 -6.44
C ARG A 97 -17.24 11.12 -5.36
N GLU A 98 -17.53 10.33 -4.34
CA GLU A 98 -18.31 10.76 -3.18
C GLU A 98 -17.61 11.89 -2.41
N ILE A 99 -16.28 11.83 -2.25
CA ILE A 99 -15.48 12.91 -1.65
C ILE A 99 -15.53 14.17 -2.54
N GLU A 100 -15.42 13.98 -3.86
CA GLU A 100 -15.47 15.11 -4.81
C GLU A 100 -16.80 15.86 -4.76
N GLU A 101 -17.92 15.14 -4.63
CA GLU A 101 -19.28 15.70 -4.57
C GLU A 101 -19.68 16.14 -3.14
N GLY A 102 -18.92 15.73 -2.11
CA GLY A 102 -19.21 16.02 -0.71
C GLY A 102 -18.60 17.33 -0.21
N ASP A 103 -18.67 17.51 1.10
CA ASP A 103 -18.24 18.74 1.78
C ASP A 103 -16.72 18.84 2.01
N ALA A 104 -15.98 17.74 1.86
CA ALA A 104 -14.53 17.75 2.07
C ALA A 104 -13.81 18.61 1.02
N GLU A 105 -12.93 19.49 1.46
CA GLU A 105 -12.16 20.42 0.61
C GLU A 105 -10.96 19.74 -0.08
N GLY A 106 -10.54 18.59 0.39
CA GLY A 106 -9.45 17.80 -0.16
C GLY A 106 -9.40 16.40 0.42
N VAL A 107 -8.43 15.60 -0.02
CA VAL A 107 -8.25 14.22 0.46
C VAL A 107 -6.80 13.90 0.75
N ILE A 108 -6.57 13.18 1.84
CA ILE A 108 -5.32 12.48 2.11
C ILE A 108 -5.53 11.01 1.75
N LEU A 109 -4.72 10.49 0.82
CA LEU A 109 -4.61 9.05 0.59
C LEU A 109 -3.58 8.51 1.58
N TRP A 110 -4.04 7.75 2.56
CA TRP A 110 -3.14 7.01 3.45
C TRP A 110 -2.77 5.70 2.79
N ILE A 111 -1.51 5.60 2.36
CA ILE A 111 -1.02 4.51 1.53
C ILE A 111 -0.11 3.60 2.35
N ASP A 112 -0.45 2.31 2.35
CA ASP A 112 0.38 1.23 2.88
C ASP A 112 0.18 -0.03 2.02
N SER A 113 0.83 -0.03 0.85
CA SER A 113 0.58 -0.99 -0.22
C SER A 113 1.85 -1.33 -0.99
N PRO A 114 2.13 -2.60 -1.27
CA PRO A 114 3.23 -3.04 -2.13
C PRO A 114 2.93 -2.82 -3.63
N GLY A 115 1.78 -2.28 -3.97
CA GLY A 115 1.31 -2.13 -5.35
C GLY A 115 0.29 -3.19 -5.74
N GLY A 116 0.24 -3.53 -7.02
CA GLY A 116 -0.75 -4.49 -7.51
C GLY A 116 -0.79 -4.60 -9.03
N SER A 117 -1.94 -5.05 -9.56
CA SER A 117 -2.10 -5.28 -10.99
C SER A 117 -2.06 -3.98 -11.79
N VAL A 118 -1.39 -4.03 -12.96
CA VAL A 118 -1.29 -2.87 -13.87
C VAL A 118 -2.68 -2.32 -14.25
N ALA A 119 -3.66 -3.21 -14.40
CA ALA A 119 -5.02 -2.83 -14.79
C ALA A 119 -5.71 -2.01 -13.69
N ALA A 120 -5.63 -2.45 -12.44
CA ALA A 120 -6.21 -1.74 -11.29
C ALA A 120 -5.53 -0.39 -11.08
N VAL A 121 -4.21 -0.39 -11.00
CA VAL A 121 -3.38 0.80 -10.76
C VAL A 121 -3.62 1.88 -11.81
N THR A 122 -3.70 1.50 -13.09
CA THR A 122 -3.96 2.45 -14.18
C THR A 122 -5.34 3.11 -14.05
N GLN A 123 -6.37 2.35 -13.69
CA GLN A 123 -7.72 2.88 -13.53
C GLN A 123 -7.83 3.81 -12.30
N ILE A 124 -7.25 3.40 -11.17
CA ILE A 124 -7.19 4.24 -9.96
C ILE A 124 -6.43 5.54 -10.25
N THR A 125 -5.29 5.47 -10.93
CA THR A 125 -4.51 6.66 -11.32
C THR A 125 -5.33 7.62 -12.17
N TYR A 126 -6.09 7.10 -13.12
CA TYR A 126 -6.97 7.94 -13.94
C TYR A 126 -8.00 8.70 -13.09
N GLU A 127 -8.59 8.04 -12.10
CA GLU A 127 -9.54 8.67 -11.21
C GLU A 127 -8.89 9.71 -10.28
N ILE A 128 -7.67 9.44 -9.79
CA ILE A 128 -6.88 10.41 -9.02
C ILE A 128 -6.56 11.66 -9.83
N LEU A 129 -6.13 11.48 -11.08
CA LEU A 129 -5.85 12.62 -11.97
C LEU A 129 -7.11 13.46 -12.21
N ARG A 130 -8.26 12.81 -12.41
CA ARG A 130 -9.56 13.49 -12.56
C ARG A 130 -9.96 14.25 -11.29
N PHE A 131 -9.82 13.62 -10.12
CA PHE A 131 -10.11 14.21 -8.81
C PHE A 131 -9.26 15.46 -8.56
N LYS A 132 -7.97 15.37 -8.85
CA LYS A 132 -6.97 16.42 -8.64
C LYS A 132 -7.29 17.72 -9.39
N GLU A 133 -8.01 17.67 -10.50
CA GLU A 133 -8.46 18.86 -11.25
C GLU A 133 -9.48 19.70 -10.46
N LYS A 134 -10.10 19.14 -9.41
CA LYS A 134 -11.16 19.78 -8.66
C LYS A 134 -10.80 20.06 -7.20
N LYS A 135 -10.17 19.10 -6.55
CA LYS A 135 -9.80 19.19 -5.13
C LYS A 135 -8.37 18.68 -4.92
N PRO A 136 -7.61 19.27 -4.01
CA PRO A 136 -6.25 18.82 -3.74
C PRO A 136 -6.22 17.41 -3.12
N ILE A 137 -5.15 16.69 -3.44
CA ILE A 137 -4.91 15.33 -3.01
C ILE A 137 -3.46 15.17 -2.55
N VAL A 138 -3.27 14.70 -1.32
CA VAL A 138 -1.96 14.40 -0.73
C VAL A 138 -1.84 12.90 -0.52
N ALA A 139 -0.75 12.30 -0.96
CA ALA A 139 -0.41 10.92 -0.62
C ALA A 139 0.46 10.92 0.65
N TYR A 140 0.05 10.15 1.65
CA TYR A 140 0.85 9.84 2.82
C TYR A 140 1.24 8.37 2.82
N ILE A 141 2.54 8.08 2.77
CA ILE A 141 3.10 6.72 2.76
C ILE A 141 3.56 6.39 4.19
N GLY A 142 2.76 5.56 4.88
CA GLY A 142 3.01 5.19 6.27
C GLY A 142 4.07 4.10 6.44
N GLY A 143 4.10 3.12 5.54
CA GLY A 143 5.05 2.01 5.54
C GLY A 143 5.46 1.65 4.12
N TYR A 144 4.52 1.21 3.30
CA TYR A 144 4.77 0.81 1.91
C TYR A 144 4.07 1.74 0.92
N GLY A 145 4.83 2.34 0.02
CA GLY A 145 4.35 3.02 -1.18
C GLY A 145 5.14 2.54 -2.38
N ALA A 146 5.05 1.23 -2.67
CA ALA A 146 5.91 0.57 -3.65
C ALA A 146 5.16 0.20 -4.93
N SER A 147 5.87 0.13 -6.08
CA SER A 147 5.33 -0.32 -7.35
C SER A 147 4.05 0.43 -7.73
N GLY A 148 2.93 -0.25 -7.95
CA GLY A 148 1.64 0.35 -8.26
C GLY A 148 1.16 1.40 -7.23
N ALA A 149 1.49 1.23 -5.95
CA ALA A 149 1.18 2.21 -4.91
C ALA A 149 1.97 3.51 -5.09
N TYR A 150 3.24 3.42 -5.49
CA TYR A 150 4.00 4.60 -5.85
C TYR A 150 3.51 5.23 -7.18
N TYR A 151 3.09 4.40 -8.13
CA TYR A 151 2.48 4.88 -9.38
C TYR A 151 1.31 5.82 -9.10
N ILE A 152 0.33 5.40 -8.27
CA ILE A 152 -0.81 6.24 -7.90
C ILE A 152 -0.40 7.45 -7.05
N SER A 153 0.57 7.29 -6.14
CA SER A 153 1.09 8.40 -5.33
C SER A 153 1.75 9.47 -6.18
N SER A 154 2.47 9.05 -7.23
CA SER A 154 3.29 9.93 -8.07
C SER A 154 2.50 11.04 -8.75
N VAL A 155 1.20 10.86 -8.94
CA VAL A 155 0.31 11.84 -9.59
C VAL A 155 -0.45 12.76 -8.61
N CYS A 156 -0.35 12.52 -7.29
CA CYS A 156 -0.91 13.41 -6.27
C CYS A 156 -0.27 14.80 -6.27
N ASN A 157 -0.89 15.78 -5.61
CA ASN A 157 -0.32 17.13 -5.50
C ASN A 157 0.96 17.12 -4.66
N LYS A 158 0.97 16.34 -3.59
CA LYS A 158 2.10 16.14 -2.70
C LYS A 158 2.21 14.69 -2.28
N ILE A 159 3.43 14.27 -1.99
CA ILE A 159 3.74 12.95 -1.42
C ILE A 159 4.57 13.16 -0.17
N ILE A 160 4.06 12.69 0.95
CA ILE A 160 4.74 12.66 2.24
C ILE A 160 5.01 11.21 2.58
N ALA A 161 6.20 10.87 2.99
CA ALA A 161 6.54 9.52 3.44
C ALA A 161 7.27 9.58 4.78
N ARG A 162 7.10 8.55 5.60
CA ARG A 162 7.98 8.35 6.75
C ARG A 162 9.41 8.15 6.28
N ASP A 163 10.39 8.46 7.11
CA ASP A 163 11.81 8.33 6.78
C ASP A 163 12.23 6.87 6.53
N ASP A 164 11.58 5.94 7.23
CA ASP A 164 11.77 4.49 7.14
C ASP A 164 10.78 3.78 6.19
N ALA A 165 9.91 4.52 5.49
CA ALA A 165 8.97 3.94 4.52
C ALA A 165 9.69 3.42 3.27
N ASP A 166 9.19 2.33 2.71
CA ASP A 166 9.62 1.79 1.43
C ASP A 166 8.88 2.47 0.27
N VAL A 167 9.61 3.29 -0.50
CA VAL A 167 9.05 4.11 -1.58
C VAL A 167 9.67 3.75 -2.92
N GLY A 168 8.88 3.75 -3.98
CA GLY A 168 9.39 3.54 -5.34
C GLY A 168 9.09 2.16 -5.89
N SER A 169 10.09 1.28 -5.99
CA SER A 169 9.95 0.01 -6.72
C SER A 169 9.34 0.23 -8.12
N ILE A 170 9.89 1.24 -8.83
CA ILE A 170 9.43 1.60 -10.18
C ILE A 170 9.86 0.48 -11.11
N GLY A 171 8.92 -0.40 -11.42
CA GLY A 171 9.18 -1.59 -12.21
C GLY A 171 7.90 -2.38 -12.48
N VAL A 172 7.98 -3.32 -13.42
CA VAL A 172 6.89 -4.23 -13.79
C VAL A 172 7.45 -5.64 -13.91
N ILE A 173 6.77 -6.59 -13.32
CA ILE A 173 7.12 -8.00 -13.42
C ILE A 173 5.97 -8.82 -14.00
N TYR A 174 6.32 -9.89 -14.71
CA TYR A 174 5.42 -10.98 -15.05
C TYR A 174 6.09 -12.29 -14.61
N VAL A 175 5.36 -13.11 -13.90
CA VAL A 175 5.86 -14.40 -13.42
C VAL A 175 5.07 -15.51 -14.10
N HIS A 176 5.77 -16.40 -14.80
CA HIS A 176 5.24 -17.66 -15.32
C HIS A 176 5.88 -18.81 -14.55
N VAL A 177 5.05 -19.68 -14.01
CA VAL A 177 5.49 -20.93 -13.38
C VAL A 177 5.25 -22.06 -14.37
N ASP A 178 6.31 -22.72 -14.80
CA ASP A 178 6.21 -23.95 -15.58
C ASP A 178 6.20 -25.14 -14.61
N ALA A 179 5.02 -25.70 -14.39
CA ALA A 179 4.82 -26.87 -13.54
C ALA A 179 4.67 -28.19 -14.35
N SER A 180 4.98 -28.17 -15.66
CA SER A 180 4.77 -29.32 -16.55
C SER A 180 5.47 -30.60 -16.10
N GLU A 181 6.69 -30.48 -15.56
CA GLU A 181 7.44 -31.63 -15.03
C GLU A 181 6.82 -32.18 -13.76
N TYR A 182 6.34 -31.32 -12.88
CA TYR A 182 5.59 -31.72 -11.67
C TYR A 182 4.35 -32.52 -12.06
N TYR A 183 3.54 -32.03 -12.96
CA TYR A 183 2.33 -32.71 -13.42
C TYR A 183 2.65 -34.08 -14.03
N ARG A 184 3.68 -34.18 -14.85
CA ARG A 184 4.15 -35.43 -15.46
C ARG A 184 4.59 -36.46 -14.40
N GLN A 185 5.31 -36.00 -13.38
CA GLN A 185 5.78 -36.86 -12.28
C GLN A 185 4.63 -37.49 -11.51
N TYR A 186 3.50 -36.75 -11.36
CA TYR A 186 2.31 -37.23 -10.65
C TYR A 186 1.26 -37.86 -11.57
N GLY A 187 1.59 -38.12 -12.84
CA GLY A 187 0.72 -38.82 -13.79
C GLY A 187 -0.46 -38.01 -14.32
N PHE A 188 -0.40 -36.67 -14.23
CA PHE A 188 -1.42 -35.83 -14.85
C PHE A 188 -1.18 -35.73 -16.36
N GLU A 189 -2.23 -35.93 -17.14
CA GLU A 189 -2.27 -35.72 -18.58
C GLU A 189 -3.33 -34.64 -18.88
N PHE A 190 -2.96 -33.68 -19.74
CA PHE A 190 -3.83 -32.57 -20.13
C PHE A 190 -4.26 -32.77 -21.57
N ASP A 191 -5.56 -32.87 -21.81
CA ASP A 191 -6.15 -32.83 -23.16
C ASP A 191 -6.68 -31.42 -23.42
N ILE A 192 -5.93 -30.63 -24.20
CA ILE A 192 -6.18 -29.20 -24.40
C ILE A 192 -6.91 -28.98 -25.72
N ILE A 193 -8.18 -28.68 -25.67
CA ILE A 193 -8.98 -28.27 -26.83
C ILE A 193 -9.11 -26.76 -26.83
N LYS A 194 -8.42 -26.10 -27.78
CA LYS A 194 -8.36 -24.63 -27.84
C LYS A 194 -8.57 -24.09 -29.24
N THR A 195 -9.04 -22.85 -29.33
CA THR A 195 -9.07 -22.08 -30.56
C THR A 195 -7.97 -21.01 -30.51
N GLY A 196 -7.16 -20.97 -31.55
CA GLY A 196 -5.98 -20.10 -31.60
C GLY A 196 -4.77 -20.69 -30.86
N GLU A 197 -3.62 -20.48 -31.46
CA GLU A 197 -2.36 -21.10 -31.04
C GLU A 197 -1.96 -20.68 -29.63
N HIS A 198 -2.11 -19.40 -29.28
CA HIS A 198 -1.65 -18.80 -28.03
C HIS A 198 -2.74 -18.70 -26.94
N LYS A 199 -3.89 -19.41 -27.09
CA LYS A 199 -5.01 -19.26 -26.13
C LYS A 199 -4.65 -19.74 -24.72
N ASP A 200 -3.66 -20.61 -24.59
CA ASP A 200 -3.11 -21.14 -23.34
C ASP A 200 -1.71 -20.57 -23.04
N ALA A 201 -1.34 -19.42 -23.61
CA ALA A 201 -0.11 -18.74 -23.27
C ALA A 201 -0.11 -18.36 -21.76
N GLY A 202 0.95 -18.74 -21.04
CA GLY A 202 1.05 -18.51 -19.60
C GLY A 202 0.41 -19.58 -18.72
N ALA A 203 -0.18 -20.63 -19.29
CA ALA A 203 -0.64 -21.78 -18.52
C ALA A 203 0.54 -22.54 -17.92
N ASP A 204 0.36 -23.04 -16.69
CA ASP A 204 1.42 -23.67 -15.90
C ASP A 204 1.76 -25.13 -16.31
N TRP A 205 0.92 -25.74 -17.14
CA TRP A 205 1.15 -27.11 -17.62
C TRP A 205 2.13 -27.22 -18.79
N ARG A 206 2.67 -26.11 -19.26
CA ARG A 206 3.70 -26.08 -20.33
C ARG A 206 4.57 -24.84 -20.25
N SER A 207 5.75 -24.93 -20.81
CA SER A 207 6.64 -23.79 -21.00
C SER A 207 6.04 -22.78 -22.00
N LEU A 208 6.43 -21.54 -21.85
CA LEU A 208 6.19 -20.50 -22.87
C LEU A 208 7.01 -20.80 -24.12
N THR A 209 6.42 -20.55 -25.29
CA THR A 209 7.19 -20.48 -26.53
C THR A 209 8.05 -19.22 -26.56
N ASP A 210 9.04 -19.17 -27.46
CA ASP A 210 9.89 -17.98 -27.62
C ASP A 210 9.07 -16.77 -28.09
N GLU A 211 8.06 -16.98 -28.95
CA GLU A 211 7.15 -15.93 -29.41
C GLU A 211 6.27 -15.39 -28.27
N GLU A 212 5.71 -16.27 -27.46
CA GLU A 212 4.92 -15.88 -26.29
C GLU A 212 5.76 -15.11 -25.27
N ARG A 213 7.01 -15.54 -25.07
CA ARG A 213 7.97 -14.86 -24.18
C ARG A 213 8.28 -13.45 -24.67
N GLU A 214 8.55 -13.27 -25.97
CA GLU A 214 8.80 -11.93 -26.53
C GLU A 214 7.53 -11.05 -26.50
N TRP A 215 6.37 -11.62 -26.76
CA TRP A 215 5.10 -10.88 -26.64
C TRP A 215 4.86 -10.41 -25.21
N ILE A 216 5.03 -11.26 -24.19
CA ILE A 216 4.90 -10.92 -22.77
C ILE A 216 5.94 -9.86 -22.40
N LYS A 217 7.20 -10.04 -22.81
CA LYS A 217 8.27 -9.09 -22.55
C LYS A 217 7.94 -7.71 -23.09
N ASN A 218 7.44 -7.59 -24.31
CA ASN A 218 7.03 -6.33 -24.88
C ASN A 218 5.90 -5.69 -24.06
N SER A 219 4.91 -6.45 -23.61
CA SER A 219 3.83 -5.97 -22.74
C SER A 219 4.33 -5.45 -21.39
N VAL A 220 5.32 -6.14 -20.79
CA VAL A 220 5.98 -5.70 -19.54
C VAL A 220 6.72 -4.39 -19.75
N TYR A 221 7.49 -4.27 -20.84
CA TYR A 221 8.21 -3.02 -21.14
C TYR A 221 7.27 -1.86 -21.48
N ASP A 222 6.17 -2.10 -22.18
CA ASP A 222 5.18 -1.06 -22.45
C ASP A 222 4.56 -0.53 -21.13
N ALA A 223 4.24 -1.40 -20.21
CA ALA A 223 3.75 -1.01 -18.89
C ALA A 223 4.83 -0.26 -18.08
N PHE A 224 6.08 -0.73 -18.14
CA PHE A 224 7.22 -0.09 -17.49
C PHE A 224 7.47 1.33 -18.02
N TYR A 225 7.49 1.52 -19.33
CA TYR A 225 7.72 2.85 -19.93
C TYR A 225 6.59 3.82 -19.57
N ARG A 226 5.35 3.33 -19.51
CA ARG A 226 4.23 4.15 -19.00
C ARG A 226 4.40 4.52 -17.54
N PHE A 227 4.91 3.60 -16.71
CA PHE A 227 5.20 3.89 -15.30
C PHE A 227 6.22 5.02 -15.18
N VAL A 228 7.37 4.88 -15.81
CA VAL A 228 8.44 5.90 -15.78
C VAL A 228 7.91 7.24 -16.29
N PHE A 229 7.15 7.25 -17.38
CA PHE A 229 6.56 8.45 -17.94
C PHE A 229 5.57 9.12 -16.97
N THR A 230 4.70 8.33 -16.33
CA THR A 230 3.72 8.85 -15.37
C THR A 230 4.40 9.49 -14.17
N VAL A 231 5.41 8.82 -13.61
CA VAL A 231 6.23 9.39 -12.53
C VAL A 231 6.92 10.68 -12.97
N ALA A 232 7.55 10.68 -14.14
CA ALA A 232 8.23 11.87 -14.68
C ALA A 232 7.25 13.06 -14.77
N LYS A 233 6.04 12.83 -15.28
CA LYS A 233 5.00 13.86 -15.38
C LYS A 233 4.47 14.30 -14.02
N GLY A 234 4.13 13.35 -13.16
CA GLY A 234 3.55 13.64 -11.84
C GLY A 234 4.52 14.37 -10.92
N ARG A 235 5.82 14.05 -11.00
CA ARG A 235 6.89 14.66 -10.21
C ARG A 235 7.59 15.86 -10.88
N ASN A 236 7.17 16.24 -12.08
CA ASN A 236 7.80 17.28 -12.89
C ASN A 236 9.31 17.03 -13.10
N LEU A 237 9.67 15.79 -13.40
CA LEU A 237 11.04 15.34 -13.68
C LEU A 237 11.18 14.95 -15.15
N SER A 238 12.42 14.89 -15.66
CA SER A 238 12.63 14.33 -16.98
C SER A 238 12.51 12.80 -16.96
N TYR A 239 12.13 12.22 -18.09
CA TYR A 239 12.11 10.75 -18.27
C TYR A 239 13.49 10.15 -17.96
N ASP A 240 14.56 10.75 -18.51
CA ASP A 240 15.94 10.29 -18.33
C ASP A 240 16.42 10.39 -16.87
N TYR A 241 15.82 11.28 -16.07
CA TYR A 241 16.09 11.33 -14.65
C TYR A 241 15.43 10.17 -13.92
N VAL A 242 14.14 9.95 -14.15
CA VAL A 242 13.36 8.91 -13.45
C VAL A 242 13.84 7.50 -13.79
N ILE A 243 14.26 7.24 -15.04
CA ILE A 243 14.74 5.93 -15.47
C ILE A 243 15.95 5.43 -14.64
N ASN A 244 16.77 6.34 -14.11
CA ASN A 244 17.90 5.99 -13.25
C ASN A 244 17.47 5.49 -11.84
N TYR A 245 16.21 5.68 -11.47
CA TYR A 245 15.62 5.21 -10.22
C TYR A 245 14.59 4.10 -10.45
N ALA A 246 14.48 3.60 -11.70
CA ALA A 246 13.47 2.63 -12.12
C ALA A 246 14.08 1.24 -12.34
N ASP A 247 14.84 0.77 -11.36
CA ASP A 247 15.46 -0.56 -11.34
C ASP A 247 14.65 -1.60 -10.56
N GLY A 248 13.48 -1.20 -10.03
CA GLY A 248 12.59 -2.05 -9.25
C GLY A 248 12.91 -2.09 -7.76
N LEU A 249 13.93 -1.39 -7.28
CA LEU A 249 14.24 -1.28 -5.85
C LEU A 249 13.35 -0.26 -5.15
N THR A 250 13.15 -0.44 -3.85
CA THR A 250 12.58 0.57 -2.95
C THR A 250 13.68 1.47 -2.40
N TRP A 251 13.30 2.67 -2.04
CA TRP A 251 14.13 3.70 -1.42
C TRP A 251 13.48 4.05 -0.08
N SER A 252 14.29 4.26 0.97
CA SER A 252 13.77 4.86 2.19
C SER A 252 13.17 6.24 1.89
N GLY A 253 12.22 6.70 2.71
CA GLY A 253 11.62 8.03 2.51
C GLY A 253 12.68 9.13 2.38
N LYS A 254 13.76 9.05 3.15
CA LYS A 254 14.87 9.99 3.08
C LYS A 254 15.62 9.94 1.73
N GLU A 255 15.87 8.75 1.21
CA GLU A 255 16.50 8.59 -0.12
C GLU A 255 15.55 9.00 -1.24
N ALA A 256 14.26 8.68 -1.13
CA ALA A 256 13.22 9.09 -2.06
C ALA A 256 13.08 10.61 -2.13
N LEU A 257 13.21 11.33 -0.99
CA LEU A 257 13.25 12.79 -0.98
C LEU A 257 14.47 13.34 -1.73
N ASN A 258 15.67 12.77 -1.48
CA ASN A 258 16.88 13.15 -2.18
C ASN A 258 16.78 12.89 -3.70
N ALA A 259 16.10 11.82 -4.08
CA ALA A 259 15.79 11.48 -5.46
C ALA A 259 14.60 12.26 -6.04
N LYS A 260 14.01 13.21 -5.29
CA LYS A 260 12.84 14.01 -5.70
C LYS A 260 11.60 13.16 -6.06
N LEU A 261 11.57 11.94 -5.59
CA LEU A 261 10.44 11.03 -5.77
C LEU A 261 9.26 11.38 -4.83
N ILE A 262 9.53 12.05 -3.71
CA ILE A 262 8.55 12.59 -2.77
C ILE A 262 8.80 14.06 -2.48
N ASP A 263 7.87 14.72 -1.79
CA ASP A 263 7.95 16.16 -1.49
C ASP A 263 8.52 16.44 -0.09
N ALA A 264 8.20 15.57 0.89
CA ALA A 264 8.73 15.70 2.24
C ALA A 264 8.81 14.35 2.95
N VAL A 265 9.72 14.29 3.94
CA VAL A 265 9.75 13.23 4.95
C VAL A 265 9.01 13.74 6.18
N GLY A 266 8.08 12.93 6.69
CA GLY A 266 7.32 13.28 7.89
C GLY A 266 6.31 12.19 8.28
N ASN A 267 5.55 12.49 9.33
CA ASN A 267 4.45 11.67 9.80
C ASN A 267 3.10 12.09 9.17
N PHE A 268 2.01 11.55 9.68
CA PHE A 268 0.66 11.88 9.19
C PHE A 268 0.30 13.37 9.41
N ASP A 269 0.79 13.99 10.49
CA ASP A 269 0.56 15.41 10.75
C ASP A 269 1.22 16.29 9.68
N THR A 270 2.38 15.87 9.16
CA THR A 270 3.01 16.55 8.02
C THR A 270 2.11 16.52 6.78
N ALA A 271 1.41 15.41 6.54
CA ALA A 271 0.46 15.32 5.43
C ALA A 271 -0.79 16.19 5.69
N ILE A 272 -1.24 16.29 6.93
CA ILE A 272 -2.31 17.22 7.33
C ILE A 272 -1.89 18.67 7.09
N ASP A 273 -0.67 19.05 7.46
CA ASP A 273 -0.18 20.40 7.23
C ASP A 273 -0.08 20.71 5.73
N GLU A 274 0.37 19.78 4.92
CA GLU A 274 0.43 19.96 3.46
C GLU A 274 -0.97 20.10 2.83
N ILE A 275 -1.96 19.30 3.25
CA ILE A 275 -3.32 19.46 2.70
C ILE A 275 -3.97 20.75 3.18
N LYS A 276 -3.71 21.20 4.41
CA LYS A 276 -4.13 22.52 4.93
C LYS A 276 -3.55 23.65 4.07
N ASN A 277 -2.26 23.58 3.73
CA ASN A 277 -1.61 24.55 2.86
C ASN A 277 -2.27 24.61 1.48
N LEU A 278 -2.68 23.46 0.94
CA LEU A 278 -3.30 23.36 -0.38
C LEU A 278 -4.77 23.83 -0.39
N THR A 279 -5.51 23.59 0.70
CA THR A 279 -6.93 23.97 0.83
C THR A 279 -7.13 25.38 1.41
N GLY A 280 -6.15 25.89 2.15
CA GLY A 280 -6.25 27.14 2.92
C GLY A 280 -6.96 26.98 4.26
N LEU A 281 -7.31 25.76 4.67
CA LEU A 281 -7.93 25.49 5.97
C LEU A 281 -6.90 25.58 7.10
N SER A 282 -7.35 26.05 8.27
CA SER A 282 -6.49 26.19 9.46
C SER A 282 -6.72 25.07 10.47
N ASN A 283 -7.97 24.64 10.63
CA ASN A 283 -8.35 23.61 11.58
C ASN A 283 -9.43 22.67 11.02
N PRO A 284 -9.13 21.88 9.97
CA PRO A 284 -10.14 21.01 9.36
C PRO A 284 -10.55 19.85 10.27
N GLU A 285 -11.80 19.39 10.10
CA GLU A 285 -12.21 18.09 10.61
C GLU A 285 -11.67 16.99 9.68
N LEU A 286 -11.03 15.96 10.25
CA LEU A 286 -10.61 14.78 9.49
C LEU A 286 -11.72 13.75 9.42
N VAL A 287 -12.23 13.49 8.23
CA VAL A 287 -13.29 12.53 7.97
C VAL A 287 -12.72 11.25 7.38
N PHE A 288 -12.55 10.23 8.21
CA PHE A 288 -12.08 8.93 7.75
C PHE A 288 -13.18 8.21 6.97
N ILE A 289 -12.86 7.85 5.73
CA ILE A 289 -13.79 7.13 4.86
C ILE A 289 -13.70 5.64 5.20
N GLU A 290 -14.77 5.10 5.80
CA GLU A 290 -14.85 3.68 6.15
C GLU A 290 -14.90 2.81 4.88
N GLU A 291 -14.24 1.65 4.94
CA GLU A 291 -14.49 0.59 3.97
C GLU A 291 -15.91 0.05 4.26
N GLU A 292 -16.75 0.01 3.21
CA GLU A 292 -17.98 -0.77 3.30
C GLU A 292 -17.51 -2.22 3.55
N SER A 293 -17.71 -2.71 4.79
CA SER A 293 -17.51 -4.14 5.07
C SER A 293 -18.42 -4.89 4.11
N SER A 294 -17.82 -5.58 3.14
CA SER A 294 -18.59 -6.47 2.30
C SER A 294 -19.13 -7.57 3.22
N GLU A 295 -20.43 -7.55 3.53
CA GLU A 295 -21.12 -8.67 4.21
C GLU A 295 -20.94 -10.00 3.43
N THR A 296 -20.33 -9.93 2.24
CA THR A 296 -19.98 -11.07 1.39
C THR A 296 -18.64 -11.73 1.74
N SER A 297 -17.75 -11.07 2.52
CA SER A 297 -16.45 -11.68 2.89
C SER A 297 -16.61 -12.85 3.86
N GLU A 298 -17.58 -12.81 4.78
CA GLU A 298 -17.82 -13.92 5.72
C GLU A 298 -18.15 -15.23 5.01
N GLY A 299 -18.86 -15.17 3.88
CA GLY A 299 -19.20 -16.36 3.09
C GLY A 299 -17.98 -16.98 2.39
N TRP A 300 -17.10 -16.16 1.83
CA TRP A 300 -15.91 -16.63 1.12
C TRP A 300 -14.78 -17.02 2.05
N ASP A 301 -14.60 -16.33 3.17
CA ASP A 301 -13.62 -16.70 4.19
C ASP A 301 -14.01 -17.99 4.92
N ALA A 302 -15.30 -18.19 5.17
CA ALA A 302 -15.83 -19.47 5.66
C ALA A 302 -15.62 -20.61 4.65
N LEU A 303 -15.79 -20.34 3.34
CA LEU A 303 -15.56 -21.32 2.28
C LEU A 303 -14.07 -21.65 2.13
N ARG A 304 -13.19 -20.64 2.19
CA ARG A 304 -11.72 -20.83 2.19
C ARG A 304 -11.27 -21.64 3.40
N TYR A 305 -11.82 -21.37 4.57
CA TYR A 305 -11.52 -22.12 5.79
C TYR A 305 -12.01 -23.57 5.70
N GLN A 306 -13.21 -23.81 5.17
CA GLN A 306 -13.73 -25.16 4.91
C GLN A 306 -12.90 -25.93 3.89
N LEU A 307 -12.46 -25.29 2.79
CA LEU A 307 -11.62 -25.92 1.78
C LEU A 307 -10.21 -26.21 2.31
N SER A 308 -9.64 -25.33 3.15
CA SER A 308 -8.34 -25.59 3.78
C SER A 308 -8.38 -26.68 4.84
N SER A 309 -9.48 -26.80 5.57
CA SER A 309 -9.66 -27.85 6.60
C SER A 309 -10.03 -29.23 6.01
N SER A 310 -10.60 -29.28 4.81
CA SER A 310 -10.92 -30.54 4.13
C SER A 310 -9.72 -31.16 3.39
N LEU A 311 -8.59 -30.44 3.29
CA LEU A 311 -7.34 -30.95 2.69
C LEU A 311 -6.35 -31.53 3.71
N ILE A 312 -6.68 -31.55 4.99
CA ILE A 312 -5.94 -32.33 5.99
C ILE A 312 -6.48 -33.76 5.91
N ILE A 313 -5.93 -34.53 4.99
CA ILE A 313 -6.10 -35.98 4.95
C ILE A 313 -5.22 -36.56 6.06
N ASP A 314 -5.85 -37.16 7.06
CA ASP A 314 -5.18 -37.96 8.09
C ASP A 314 -4.28 -39.01 7.41
N ASN A 315 -3.00 -39.01 7.79
CA ASN A 315 -2.09 -40.12 7.65
C ASN A 315 -1.90 -40.81 9.00
#